data_641a80d4709dfe0a95c31d04a7c25e05
#
_entry.id   641a80d4709dfe0a95c31d04a7c25e05
#
_cell.length_a   1.000
_cell.length_b   1.000
_cell.length_c   1.000
_cell.angle_alpha   90.00
_cell.angle_beta   90.00
_cell.angle_gamma   90.00
#
_symmetry.space_group_name_H-M   'P 1'
#
loop_
_entity.id
_entity.type
_entity.pdbx_description
1 polymer ?
#
loop_
_entity_poly.entity_id
_entity_poly.type
_entity_poly.pdbx_seq_one_letter_code
_entity_poly.pdbx_strand_id
1 'polypeptide(L)'
;MGRVEGVTEKPSNWNVPNVLTSLRIIFIPVFAWLALDQRWGAAFGVFVALMLTDKLDGTIARTYNLITDFGKIADPIADKALMITALVVLNVASNLPVWMTIVIVVRELGITMWRMWMLRNDHVVPASKGGKVKTVLQTVGVALYLCPLPSWMDVPSYVVMVLAVVVTVVTGVQYLVDARKVNN
;
A
#
# COMPACT_ATOMS: atom_id res chain seq x y z
N MET A 1 3.55 29.75 40.67
CA MET A 1 2.53 28.98 39.92
C MET A 1 3.29 28.20 38.84
N GLY A 2 3.77 27.01 39.20
CA GLY A 2 4.64 26.18 38.34
C GLY A 2 3.83 25.53 37.24
N ARG A 3 4.20 25.78 36.02
CA ARG A 3 3.72 25.08 34.81
C ARG A 3 4.30 23.68 34.84
N VAL A 4 3.49 22.66 35.15
CA VAL A 4 3.89 21.26 34.98
C VAL A 4 3.93 20.99 33.48
N GLU A 5 5.11 21.03 32.88
CA GLU A 5 5.35 20.50 31.56
C GLU A 5 5.14 18.98 31.62
N GLY A 6 3.99 18.54 31.15
CA GLY A 6 3.75 17.12 30.97
C GLY A 6 4.72 16.56 29.96
N VAL A 7 5.74 15.85 30.43
CA VAL A 7 6.60 15.01 29.62
C VAL A 7 5.71 13.94 28.99
N THR A 8 5.28 14.15 27.77
CA THR A 8 4.62 13.10 26.98
C THR A 8 5.71 12.09 26.64
N GLU A 9 5.79 11.00 27.41
CA GLU A 9 6.68 9.87 27.12
C GLU A 9 6.41 9.40 25.68
N LYS A 10 7.48 9.33 24.87
CA LYS A 10 7.38 8.79 23.53
C LYS A 10 6.89 7.34 23.63
N PRO A 11 5.87 6.93 22.86
CA PRO A 11 5.37 5.57 22.89
C PRO A 11 6.50 4.58 22.56
N SER A 12 6.56 3.48 23.29
CA SER A 12 7.56 2.43 23.09
C SER A 12 7.50 1.92 21.65
N ASN A 13 8.66 1.65 21.05
CA ASN A 13 8.74 0.98 19.74
C ASN A 13 8.15 -0.43 19.75
N TRP A 14 8.02 -1.07 20.92
CA TRP A 14 7.34 -2.34 21.13
C TRP A 14 5.86 -2.07 21.47
N ASN A 15 5.08 -1.75 20.45
CA ASN A 15 3.63 -1.58 20.54
C ASN A 15 2.93 -2.44 19.49
N VAL A 16 1.63 -2.68 19.69
CA VAL A 16 0.83 -3.58 18.83
C VAL A 16 0.93 -3.18 17.34
N PRO A 17 0.80 -1.91 16.94
CA PRO A 17 0.96 -1.53 15.54
C PRO A 17 2.32 -1.94 14.95
N ASN A 18 3.43 -1.62 15.63
CA ASN A 18 4.77 -1.93 15.11
C ASN A 18 5.03 -3.44 15.00
N VAL A 19 4.48 -4.24 15.93
CA VAL A 19 4.55 -5.70 15.85
C VAL A 19 3.79 -6.21 14.62
N LEU A 20 2.59 -5.70 14.35
CA LEU A 20 1.79 -6.07 13.19
C LEU A 20 2.49 -5.70 11.88
N THR A 21 3.10 -4.50 11.79
CA THR A 21 3.90 -4.10 10.63
C THR A 21 5.12 -5.01 10.43
N SER A 22 5.81 -5.37 11.51
CA SER A 22 6.96 -6.29 11.44
C SER A 22 6.53 -7.69 10.98
N LEU A 23 5.43 -8.21 11.49
CA LEU A 23 4.84 -9.48 11.04
C LEU A 23 4.47 -9.41 9.55
N ARG A 24 3.88 -8.30 9.09
CA ARG A 24 3.58 -8.12 7.66
C ARG A 24 4.84 -8.25 6.81
N ILE A 25 5.93 -7.60 7.17
CA ILE A 25 7.21 -7.69 6.43
C ILE A 25 7.71 -9.15 6.39
N ILE A 26 7.61 -9.88 7.51
CA ILE A 26 8.03 -11.29 7.59
C ILE A 26 7.12 -12.19 6.73
N PHE A 27 5.83 -11.91 6.65
CA PHE A 27 4.88 -12.73 5.90
C PHE A 27 4.80 -12.41 4.40
N ILE A 28 5.37 -11.29 3.92
CA ILE A 28 5.47 -11.01 2.48
C ILE A 28 6.21 -12.12 1.71
N PRO A 29 7.39 -12.61 2.15
CA PRO A 29 8.05 -13.75 1.49
C PRO A 29 7.23 -15.03 1.52
N VAL A 30 6.49 -15.29 2.62
CA VAL A 30 5.60 -16.46 2.73
C VAL A 30 4.47 -16.36 1.71
N PHE A 31 3.85 -15.18 1.59
CA PHE A 31 2.85 -14.90 0.56
C PHE A 31 3.41 -15.15 -0.84
N ALA A 32 4.60 -14.60 -1.15
CA ALA A 32 5.23 -14.76 -2.44
C ALA A 32 5.50 -16.23 -2.77
N TRP A 33 6.02 -16.98 -1.82
CA TRP A 33 6.26 -18.41 -1.98
C TRP A 33 4.97 -19.20 -2.25
N LEU A 34 3.91 -18.97 -1.48
CA LEU A 34 2.61 -19.64 -1.68
C LEU A 34 2.03 -19.35 -3.07
N ALA A 35 2.13 -18.12 -3.54
CA ALA A 35 1.60 -17.74 -4.84
C ALA A 35 2.45 -18.29 -5.99
N LEU A 36 3.78 -18.34 -5.86
CA LEU A 36 4.69 -18.96 -6.84
C LEU A 36 4.50 -20.48 -6.90
N ASP A 37 4.19 -21.12 -5.76
CA ASP A 37 3.84 -22.54 -5.67
C ASP A 37 2.39 -22.83 -6.11
N GLN A 38 1.71 -21.83 -6.67
CA GLN A 38 0.32 -21.88 -7.19
C GLN A 38 -0.72 -22.31 -6.15
N ARG A 39 -0.43 -22.16 -4.86
CA ARG A 39 -1.38 -22.36 -3.76
C ARG A 39 -2.30 -21.16 -3.61
N TRP A 40 -3.06 -20.88 -4.65
CA TRP A 40 -3.85 -19.64 -4.80
C TRP A 40 -4.75 -19.32 -3.62
N GLY A 41 -5.48 -20.31 -3.09
CA GLY A 41 -6.37 -20.11 -1.94
C GLY A 41 -5.62 -19.69 -0.68
N ALA A 42 -4.45 -20.30 -0.40
CA ALA A 42 -3.61 -19.94 0.73
C ALA A 42 -2.96 -18.57 0.53
N ALA A 43 -2.44 -18.28 -0.67
CA ALA A 43 -1.88 -16.99 -1.03
C ALA A 43 -2.91 -15.86 -0.90
N PHE A 44 -4.14 -16.07 -1.39
CA PHE A 44 -5.25 -15.14 -1.23
C PHE A 44 -5.57 -14.90 0.25
N GLY A 45 -5.68 -15.97 1.06
CA GLY A 45 -5.94 -15.85 2.49
C GLY A 45 -4.86 -15.03 3.22
N VAL A 46 -3.57 -15.29 2.93
CA VAL A 46 -2.47 -14.52 3.51
C VAL A 46 -2.51 -13.07 3.04
N PHE A 47 -2.72 -12.81 1.75
CA PHE A 47 -2.82 -11.45 1.21
C PHE A 47 -3.95 -10.65 1.90
N VAL A 48 -5.14 -11.22 2.02
CA VAL A 48 -6.28 -10.58 2.69
C VAL A 48 -5.98 -10.34 4.17
N ALA A 49 -5.39 -11.32 4.87
CA ALA A 49 -5.01 -11.16 6.26
C ALA A 49 -4.01 -10.01 6.46
N LEU A 50 -2.99 -9.90 5.60
CA LEU A 50 -2.00 -8.83 5.65
C LEU A 50 -2.62 -7.46 5.34
N MET A 51 -3.57 -7.37 4.40
CA MET A 51 -4.30 -6.14 4.10
C MET A 51 -5.23 -5.70 5.23
N LEU A 52 -5.88 -6.64 5.91
CA LEU A 52 -6.75 -6.35 7.05
C LEU A 52 -5.94 -5.91 8.27
N THR A 53 -4.81 -6.57 8.55
CA THR A 53 -3.91 -6.17 9.65
C THR A 53 -3.35 -4.77 9.44
N ASP A 54 -2.98 -4.37 8.21
CA ASP A 54 -2.56 -3.00 7.88
C ASP A 54 -3.63 -1.95 8.24
N LYS A 55 -4.88 -2.26 7.92
CA LYS A 55 -5.98 -1.34 8.23
C LYS A 55 -6.27 -1.25 9.73
N LEU A 56 -6.08 -2.36 10.45
CA LEU A 56 -6.28 -2.45 11.90
C LEU A 56 -5.16 -1.72 12.64
N ASP A 57 -3.89 -1.98 12.32
CA ASP A 57 -2.75 -1.36 13.01
C ASP A 57 -2.74 0.16 12.83
N GLY A 58 -2.99 0.66 11.61
CA GLY A 58 -3.12 2.08 11.34
C GLY A 58 -4.30 2.74 12.08
N THR A 59 -5.40 2.01 12.33
CA THR A 59 -6.54 2.50 13.11
C THR A 59 -6.19 2.52 14.59
N ILE A 60 -5.62 1.43 15.12
CA ILE A 60 -5.19 1.31 16.53
C ILE A 60 -4.15 2.39 16.86
N ALA A 61 -3.12 2.55 16.01
CA ALA A 61 -2.07 3.55 16.22
C ALA A 61 -2.62 4.96 16.35
N ARG A 62 -3.62 5.33 15.52
CA ARG A 62 -4.26 6.65 15.56
C ARG A 62 -5.20 6.82 16.76
N THR A 63 -5.99 5.80 17.09
CA THR A 63 -6.97 5.87 18.19
C THR A 63 -6.30 5.94 19.55
N TYR A 64 -5.19 5.24 19.74
CA TYR A 64 -4.49 5.16 21.02
C TYR A 64 -3.22 6.01 21.10
N ASN A 65 -2.96 6.89 20.10
CA ASN A 65 -1.76 7.72 20.02
C ASN A 65 -0.44 6.93 20.12
N LEU A 66 -0.41 5.71 19.57
CA LEU A 66 0.75 4.81 19.57
C LEU A 66 1.65 5.02 18.34
N ILE A 67 1.63 6.20 17.76
CA ILE A 67 2.40 6.52 16.56
C ILE A 67 3.88 6.68 16.96
N THR A 68 4.73 5.81 16.40
CA THR A 68 6.18 5.84 16.61
C THR A 68 6.92 6.31 15.37
N ASP A 69 8.17 6.75 15.53
CA ASP A 69 9.00 7.13 14.38
C ASP A 69 9.33 5.92 13.51
N PHE A 70 9.47 4.73 14.11
CA PHE A 70 9.62 3.47 13.38
C PHE A 70 8.38 3.16 12.52
N GLY A 71 7.17 3.20 13.08
CA GLY A 71 5.93 2.95 12.35
C GLY A 71 5.73 3.90 11.17
N LYS A 72 6.00 5.20 11.34
CA LYS A 72 5.90 6.20 10.26
C LYS A 72 6.72 5.84 9.01
N ILE A 73 7.84 5.13 9.20
CA ILE A 73 8.74 4.71 8.11
C ILE A 73 8.38 3.30 7.63
N ALA A 74 8.17 2.37 8.56
CA ALA A 74 7.98 0.96 8.27
C ALA A 74 6.62 0.69 7.57
N ASP A 75 5.52 1.34 8.00
CA ASP A 75 4.19 1.12 7.45
C ASP A 75 4.11 1.42 5.94
N PRO A 76 4.53 2.61 5.44
CA PRO A 76 4.51 2.88 4.00
C PRO A 76 5.41 1.96 3.19
N ILE A 77 6.49 1.45 3.78
CA ILE A 77 7.40 0.51 3.11
C ILE A 77 6.75 -0.86 3.01
N ALA A 78 6.19 -1.37 4.11
CA ALA A 78 5.54 -2.67 4.17
C ALA A 78 4.32 -2.76 3.23
N ASP A 79 3.48 -1.72 3.22
CA ASP A 79 2.31 -1.63 2.34
C ASP A 79 2.71 -1.69 0.86
N LYS A 80 3.69 -0.89 0.46
CA LYS A 80 4.20 -0.92 -0.92
C LYS A 80 4.91 -2.22 -1.27
N ALA A 81 5.70 -2.76 -0.35
CA ALA A 81 6.39 -4.03 -0.57
C ALA A 81 5.39 -5.16 -0.82
N LEU A 82 4.30 -5.25 -0.04
CA LEU A 82 3.25 -6.25 -0.24
C LEU A 82 2.59 -6.09 -1.63
N MET A 83 2.17 -4.87 -2.00
CA MET A 83 1.51 -4.63 -3.28
C MET A 83 2.43 -4.90 -4.48
N ILE A 84 3.67 -4.43 -4.43
CA ILE A 84 4.67 -4.67 -5.49
C ILE A 84 4.96 -6.16 -5.62
N THR A 85 5.17 -6.86 -4.50
CA THR A 85 5.40 -8.31 -4.49
C THR A 85 4.20 -9.05 -5.11
N ALA A 86 2.96 -8.68 -4.74
CA ALA A 86 1.76 -9.28 -5.30
C ALA A 86 1.69 -9.10 -6.83
N LEU A 87 1.92 -7.89 -7.33
CA LEU A 87 1.92 -7.63 -8.77
C LEU A 87 3.01 -8.42 -9.51
N VAL A 88 4.23 -8.46 -8.96
CA VAL A 88 5.34 -9.19 -9.57
C VAL A 88 5.08 -10.69 -9.60
N VAL A 89 4.59 -11.26 -8.50
CA VAL A 89 4.25 -12.68 -8.43
C VAL A 89 3.14 -13.03 -9.40
N LEU A 90 2.11 -12.19 -9.54
CA LEU A 90 1.03 -12.38 -10.50
C LEU A 90 1.53 -12.31 -11.95
N ASN A 91 2.55 -11.51 -12.26
CA ASN A 91 3.17 -11.55 -13.60
C ASN A 91 3.88 -12.87 -13.88
N VAL A 92 4.49 -13.49 -12.87
CA VAL A 92 5.25 -14.74 -13.03
C VAL A 92 4.33 -15.96 -13.00
N ALA A 93 3.38 -16.00 -12.09
CA ALA A 93 2.59 -17.19 -11.78
C ALA A 93 1.14 -17.14 -12.33
N SER A 94 0.70 -16.00 -12.86
CA SER A 94 -0.64 -15.84 -13.45
C SER A 94 -0.56 -15.07 -14.79
N ASN A 95 -1.72 -14.77 -15.38
CA ASN A 95 -1.83 -14.06 -16.66
C ASN A 95 -1.92 -12.53 -16.51
N LEU A 96 -1.43 -11.94 -15.43
CA LEU A 96 -1.41 -10.49 -15.27
C LEU A 96 -0.41 -9.87 -16.27
N PRO A 97 -0.83 -8.94 -17.16
CA PRO A 97 0.09 -8.30 -18.10
C PRO A 97 1.16 -7.46 -17.41
N VAL A 98 2.42 -7.66 -17.75
CA VAL A 98 3.59 -6.99 -17.14
C VAL A 98 3.51 -5.47 -17.22
N TRP A 99 2.96 -4.91 -18.32
CA TRP A 99 2.83 -3.46 -18.48
C TRP A 99 1.97 -2.81 -17.39
N MET A 100 0.93 -3.51 -16.88
CA MET A 100 0.11 -3.00 -15.78
C MET A 100 0.92 -2.84 -14.49
N THR A 101 1.74 -3.84 -14.18
CA THR A 101 2.66 -3.79 -13.04
C THR A 101 3.66 -2.66 -13.19
N ILE A 102 4.28 -2.50 -14.35
CA ILE A 102 5.25 -1.43 -14.60
C ILE A 102 4.61 -0.06 -14.37
N VAL A 103 3.44 0.20 -14.95
CA VAL A 103 2.73 1.48 -14.80
C VAL A 103 2.40 1.77 -13.34
N ILE A 104 1.86 0.77 -12.61
CA ILE A 104 1.51 0.93 -11.20
C ILE A 104 2.77 1.20 -10.37
N VAL A 105 3.82 0.38 -10.51
CA VAL A 105 5.06 0.47 -9.71
C VAL A 105 5.79 1.79 -9.97
N VAL A 106 5.97 2.17 -11.24
CA VAL A 106 6.62 3.44 -11.60
C VAL A 106 5.88 4.64 -11.00
N ARG A 107 4.55 4.63 -11.08
CA ARG A 107 3.73 5.69 -10.49
C ARG A 107 3.82 5.69 -8.95
N GLU A 108 3.74 4.53 -8.30
CA GLU A 108 3.79 4.43 -6.83
C GLU A 108 5.13 4.93 -6.29
N LEU A 109 6.21 4.48 -6.87
CA LEU A 109 7.55 4.88 -6.45
C LEU A 109 7.83 6.33 -6.85
N GLY A 110 7.47 6.72 -8.07
CA GLY A 110 7.69 8.08 -8.57
C GLY A 110 7.00 9.14 -7.72
N ILE A 111 5.70 8.98 -7.44
CA ILE A 111 4.95 9.93 -6.60
C ILE A 111 5.48 9.93 -5.16
N THR A 112 5.91 8.78 -4.64
CA THR A 112 6.46 8.71 -3.29
C THR A 112 7.81 9.43 -3.19
N MET A 113 8.70 9.21 -4.16
CA MET A 113 10.00 9.90 -4.21
C MET A 113 9.81 11.40 -4.36
N TRP A 114 8.91 11.81 -5.28
CA TRP A 114 8.56 13.22 -5.47
C TRP A 114 8.01 13.86 -4.19
N ARG A 115 7.10 13.17 -3.50
CA ARG A 115 6.53 13.64 -2.23
C ARG A 115 7.61 13.78 -1.14
N MET A 116 8.53 12.83 -1.03
CA MET A 116 9.64 12.93 -0.07
C MET A 116 10.57 14.10 -0.39
N TRP A 117 10.83 14.35 -1.68
CA TRP A 117 11.62 15.50 -2.12
C TRP A 117 10.94 16.83 -1.78
N MET A 118 9.64 16.97 -2.04
CA MET A 118 8.88 18.16 -1.68
C MET A 118 8.84 18.42 -0.17
N LEU A 119 8.66 17.37 0.64
CA LEU A 119 8.68 17.48 2.10
C LEU A 119 10.04 17.96 2.64
N ARG A 120 11.14 17.61 1.98
CA ARG A 120 12.48 18.13 2.34
C ARG A 120 12.65 19.62 2.04
N ASN A 121 11.82 20.18 1.16
CA ASN A 121 11.82 21.60 0.79
C ASN A 121 10.65 22.37 1.44
N ASP A 122 10.13 21.89 2.57
CA ASP A 122 9.03 22.49 3.34
C ASP A 122 7.70 22.67 2.57
N HIS A 123 7.51 21.96 1.44
CA HIS A 123 6.28 21.99 0.67
C HIS A 123 5.39 20.81 1.02
N VAL A 124 4.21 21.05 1.58
CA VAL A 124 3.23 20.02 1.94
C VAL A 124 2.12 19.97 0.90
N VAL A 125 2.08 18.89 0.09
CA VAL A 125 0.96 18.63 -0.82
C VAL A 125 -0.05 17.72 -0.14
N PRO A 126 -1.30 18.13 0.03
CA PRO A 126 -2.32 17.31 0.69
C PRO A 126 -2.66 16.05 -0.12
N ALA A 127 -3.00 14.97 0.59
CA ALA A 127 -3.42 13.73 -0.04
C ALA A 127 -4.77 13.91 -0.75
N SER A 128 -4.86 13.54 -2.03
CA SER A 128 -6.10 13.63 -2.81
C SER A 128 -7.08 12.51 -2.48
N LYS A 129 -8.39 12.76 -2.61
CA LYS A 129 -9.45 11.73 -2.47
C LYS A 129 -9.26 10.60 -3.49
N GLY A 130 -8.76 10.89 -4.68
CA GLY A 130 -8.47 9.91 -5.74
C GLY A 130 -7.43 8.86 -5.34
N GLY A 131 -6.49 9.20 -4.44
CA GLY A 131 -5.51 8.24 -3.93
C GLY A 131 -6.15 7.07 -3.17
N LYS A 132 -7.26 7.28 -2.46
CA LYS A 132 -7.98 6.19 -1.76
C LYS A 132 -8.68 5.25 -2.74
N VAL A 133 -9.36 5.79 -3.75
CA VAL A 133 -10.05 5.00 -4.78
C VAL A 133 -9.05 4.13 -5.55
N LYS A 134 -7.92 4.69 -5.93
CA LYS A 134 -6.83 3.97 -6.59
C LYS A 134 -6.38 2.75 -5.77
N THR A 135 -6.08 2.94 -4.48
CA THR A 135 -5.62 1.85 -3.61
C THR A 135 -6.66 0.75 -3.48
N VAL A 136 -7.93 1.09 -3.31
CA VAL A 136 -9.02 0.11 -3.25
C VAL A 136 -9.11 -0.68 -4.55
N LEU A 137 -9.08 -0.03 -5.72
CA LEU A 137 -9.15 -0.71 -7.01
C LEU A 137 -7.95 -1.64 -7.24
N GLN A 138 -6.74 -1.20 -6.89
CA GLN A 138 -5.55 -2.05 -6.98
C GLN A 138 -5.65 -3.27 -6.06
N THR A 139 -6.06 -3.08 -4.80
CA THR A 139 -6.24 -4.18 -3.85
C THR A 139 -7.30 -5.17 -4.33
N VAL A 140 -8.45 -4.69 -4.80
CA VAL A 140 -9.51 -5.55 -5.34
C VAL A 140 -9.03 -6.26 -6.60
N GLY A 141 -8.36 -5.57 -7.53
CA GLY A 141 -7.80 -6.18 -8.73
C GLY A 141 -6.82 -7.31 -8.41
N VAL A 142 -5.86 -7.08 -7.52
CA VAL A 142 -4.92 -8.11 -7.05
C VAL A 142 -5.66 -9.27 -6.38
N ALA A 143 -6.63 -8.98 -5.51
CA ALA A 143 -7.42 -9.99 -4.81
C ALA A 143 -8.20 -10.89 -5.79
N LEU A 144 -8.77 -10.33 -6.86
CA LEU A 144 -9.46 -11.09 -7.90
C LEU A 144 -8.52 -12.03 -8.67
N TYR A 145 -7.29 -11.60 -8.95
CA TYR A 145 -6.29 -12.45 -9.59
C TYR A 145 -5.74 -13.55 -8.68
N LEU A 146 -5.69 -13.31 -7.36
CA LEU A 146 -5.25 -14.30 -6.36
C LEU A 146 -6.34 -15.29 -6.00
N CYS A 147 -7.60 -14.88 -6.05
CA CYS A 147 -8.73 -15.74 -5.70
C CYS A 147 -8.89 -16.84 -6.76
N PRO A 148 -9.03 -18.13 -6.37
CA PRO A 148 -9.28 -19.21 -7.30
C PRO A 148 -10.72 -19.14 -7.83
N LEU A 149 -10.97 -18.23 -8.75
CA LEU A 149 -12.27 -17.97 -9.37
C LEU A 149 -12.44 -18.81 -10.63
N PRO A 150 -13.69 -19.09 -11.04
CA PRO A 150 -13.96 -19.75 -12.31
C PRO A 150 -13.56 -18.86 -13.50
N SER A 151 -13.24 -19.47 -14.65
CA SER A 151 -12.66 -18.80 -15.83
C SER A 151 -13.50 -17.65 -16.40
N TRP A 152 -14.83 -17.63 -16.18
CA TRP A 152 -15.65 -16.48 -16.59
C TRP A 152 -15.32 -15.19 -15.84
N MET A 153 -14.62 -15.28 -14.70
CA MET A 153 -14.15 -14.12 -13.92
C MET A 153 -12.84 -13.52 -14.45
N ASP A 154 -12.16 -14.15 -15.40
CA ASP A 154 -10.89 -13.63 -15.95
C ASP A 154 -11.09 -12.26 -16.60
N VAL A 155 -12.16 -12.10 -17.39
CA VAL A 155 -12.50 -10.83 -18.03
C VAL A 155 -12.87 -9.73 -17.01
N PRO A 156 -13.78 -9.97 -16.05
CA PRO A 156 -14.02 -9.01 -14.96
C PRO A 156 -12.76 -8.63 -14.18
N SER A 157 -11.91 -9.59 -13.83
CA SER A 157 -10.66 -9.34 -13.10
C SER A 157 -9.71 -8.44 -13.91
N TYR A 158 -9.57 -8.72 -15.20
CA TYR A 158 -8.80 -7.90 -16.13
C TYR A 158 -9.35 -6.46 -16.21
N VAL A 159 -10.66 -6.31 -16.36
CA VAL A 159 -11.32 -4.98 -16.42
C VAL A 159 -11.09 -4.18 -15.15
N VAL A 160 -11.23 -4.80 -13.97
CA VAL A 160 -10.97 -4.13 -12.68
C VAL A 160 -9.51 -3.67 -12.61
N MET A 161 -8.57 -4.50 -13.05
CA MET A 161 -7.14 -4.14 -13.05
C MET A 161 -6.84 -3.00 -14.04
N VAL A 162 -7.45 -3.00 -15.24
CA VAL A 162 -7.35 -1.89 -16.19
C VAL A 162 -7.89 -0.60 -15.56
N LEU A 163 -9.05 -0.65 -14.92
CA LEU A 163 -9.62 0.51 -14.21
C LEU A 163 -8.66 1.00 -13.10
N ALA A 164 -8.05 0.08 -12.35
CA ALA A 164 -7.05 0.43 -11.35
C ALA A 164 -5.85 1.15 -11.96
N VAL A 165 -5.36 0.70 -13.12
CA VAL A 165 -4.27 1.37 -13.86
C VAL A 165 -4.70 2.76 -14.33
N VAL A 166 -5.87 2.89 -14.96
CA VAL A 166 -6.39 4.19 -15.44
C VAL A 166 -6.50 5.19 -14.29
N VAL A 167 -7.15 4.80 -13.18
CA VAL A 167 -7.27 5.67 -12.00
C VAL A 167 -5.91 6.00 -11.40
N THR A 168 -4.97 5.06 -11.43
CA THR A 168 -3.59 5.25 -10.98
C THR A 168 -2.89 6.33 -11.79
N VAL A 169 -3.00 6.30 -13.12
CA VAL A 169 -2.39 7.31 -14.02
C VAL A 169 -3.08 8.67 -13.83
N VAL A 170 -4.40 8.72 -13.88
CA VAL A 170 -5.17 9.97 -13.72
C VAL A 170 -4.84 10.66 -12.40
N THR A 171 -4.87 9.92 -11.29
CA THR A 171 -4.53 10.48 -9.97
C THR A 171 -3.06 10.85 -9.84
N GLY A 172 -2.17 10.18 -10.56
CA GLY A 172 -0.75 10.55 -10.65
C GLY A 172 -0.55 11.90 -11.34
N VAL A 173 -1.20 12.09 -12.50
CA VAL A 173 -1.16 13.35 -13.25
C VAL A 173 -1.77 14.48 -12.43
N GLN A 174 -2.95 14.28 -11.83
CA GLN A 174 -3.58 15.27 -10.95
C GLN A 174 -2.64 15.70 -9.82
N TYR A 175 -1.97 14.74 -9.16
CA TYR A 175 -1.02 15.07 -8.10
C TYR A 175 0.13 15.94 -8.59
N LEU A 176 0.70 15.66 -9.77
CA LEU A 176 1.78 16.47 -10.35
C LEU A 176 1.32 17.89 -10.73
N VAL A 177 0.10 18.03 -11.25
CA VAL A 177 -0.49 19.33 -11.58
C VAL A 177 -0.70 20.16 -10.30
N ASP A 178 -1.27 19.54 -9.26
CA ASP A 178 -1.53 20.24 -7.99
C ASP A 178 -0.20 20.61 -7.29
N ALA A 179 0.81 19.75 -7.37
CA ALA A 179 2.14 20.04 -6.84
C ALA A 179 2.82 21.24 -7.54
N ARG A 180 2.59 21.43 -8.86
CA ARG A 180 3.11 22.61 -9.59
C ARG A 180 2.45 23.91 -9.14
N LYS A 181 1.16 23.87 -8.78
CA LYS A 181 0.43 25.07 -8.32
C LYS A 181 0.89 25.55 -6.94
N VAL A 182 1.46 24.69 -6.13
CA VAL A 182 2.00 25.04 -4.81
C VAL A 182 3.38 25.68 -4.93
N ASN A 183 4.10 25.42 -6.03
CA ASN A 183 5.45 25.97 -6.27
C ASN A 183 5.47 27.33 -6.98
N ASN A 184 4.34 27.80 -7.50
CA ASN A 184 4.14 29.11 -8.11
C ASN A 184 3.34 30.06 -7.18
#